data_69005ccaba2947beb0f1cffb8b7f4b89
#
_entry.id   69005ccaba2947beb0f1cffb8b7f4b89
#
_cell.length_a   1.000
_cell.length_b   1.000
_cell.length_c   1.000
_cell.angle_alpha   90.00
_cell.angle_beta   90.00
_cell.angle_gamma   90.00
#
_symmetry.space_group_name_H-M   'P 1'
#
loop_
_entity.id
_entity.type
_entity.pdbx_description
1 polymer ?
#
loop_
_entity_poly.entity_id
_entity_poly.type
_entity_poly.pdbx_seq_one_letter_code
_entity_poly.pdbx_strand_id
1 'polypeptide(L)'
;MNACLVFFNGPSLNDYLTLPKRFTEIGCNYIESIRSSVDHVVCYDPEMRSQIPQSSTKTYWCKNGHRSDTWREICYPMIDTPQCSGTLAVRLALQLGFSTIWVLGCDWGHSDQSVFQDRYRSQSAKKYSNSKVRQMDRWMKDRDIKIVNNNNLAFKKKPVPVAEFIAVYGL
;
A
#
# COMPACT_ATOMS: atom_id res chain seq x y z
N MET A 1 -15.60 13.74 1.86
CA MET A 1 -14.51 13.10 2.64
C MET A 1 -13.29 13.02 1.73
N ASN A 2 -12.15 13.57 2.14
CA ASN A 2 -10.90 13.49 1.36
C ASN A 2 -10.17 12.19 1.73
N ALA A 3 -10.60 11.07 1.15
CA ALA A 3 -10.13 9.74 1.49
C ALA A 3 -9.52 9.03 0.27
N CYS A 4 -8.60 8.09 0.53
CA CYS A 4 -8.07 7.18 -0.48
C CYS A 4 -7.97 5.75 0.01
N LEU A 5 -7.84 4.81 -0.92
CA LEU A 5 -7.50 3.42 -0.68
C LEU A 5 -6.03 3.18 -1.02
N VAL A 6 -5.33 2.49 -0.14
CA VAL A 6 -3.96 2.04 -0.38
C VAL A 6 -3.93 0.51 -0.36
N PHE A 7 -3.60 -0.09 -1.49
CA PHE A 7 -3.56 -1.54 -1.66
C PHE A 7 -2.14 -2.07 -1.45
N PHE A 8 -1.98 -2.87 -0.40
CA PHE A 8 -0.79 -3.69 -0.18
C PHE A 8 -0.95 -5.04 -0.88
N ASN A 9 0.08 -5.88 -0.84
CA ASN A 9 0.12 -7.12 -1.61
C ASN A 9 -0.11 -8.38 -0.77
N GLY A 10 -0.62 -8.27 0.44
CA GLY A 10 -0.92 -9.43 1.28
C GLY A 10 -2.14 -10.22 0.78
N PRO A 11 -2.30 -11.49 1.17
CA PRO A 11 -3.37 -12.37 0.68
C PRO A 11 -4.78 -11.81 0.88
N SER A 12 -5.05 -11.08 1.96
CA SER A 12 -6.36 -10.46 2.19
C SER A 12 -6.74 -9.41 1.16
N LEU A 13 -5.81 -8.99 0.28
CA LEU A 13 -6.12 -8.10 -0.84
C LEU A 13 -7.22 -8.67 -1.76
N ASN A 14 -7.25 -9.99 -1.93
CA ASN A 14 -8.25 -10.64 -2.80
C ASN A 14 -9.70 -10.31 -2.40
N ASP A 15 -9.96 -10.07 -1.12
CA ASP A 15 -11.31 -9.74 -0.61
C ASP A 15 -11.79 -8.35 -1.08
N TYR A 16 -10.88 -7.51 -1.59
CA TYR A 16 -11.16 -6.12 -1.94
C TYR A 16 -11.07 -5.82 -3.45
N LEU A 17 -10.66 -6.79 -4.26
CA LEU A 17 -10.43 -6.56 -5.70
C LEU A 17 -11.72 -6.23 -6.48
N THR A 18 -12.86 -6.69 -6.00
CA THR A 18 -14.19 -6.49 -6.64
C THR A 18 -14.90 -5.23 -6.16
N LEU A 19 -14.34 -4.49 -5.21
CA LEU A 19 -14.96 -3.25 -4.72
C LEU A 19 -15.15 -2.25 -5.88
N PRO A 20 -16.31 -1.60 -6.01
CA PRO A 20 -16.49 -0.54 -6.99
C PRO A 20 -15.54 0.62 -6.68
N LYS A 21 -15.02 1.29 -7.71
CA LYS A 21 -14.16 2.46 -7.50
C LYS A 21 -14.98 3.65 -6.98
N ARG A 22 -14.65 4.13 -5.79
CA ARG A 22 -15.29 5.28 -5.13
C ARG A 22 -14.31 6.35 -4.64
N PHE A 23 -13.06 5.97 -4.46
CA PHE A 23 -12.00 6.84 -3.96
C PHE A 23 -10.79 6.80 -4.88
N THR A 24 -9.85 7.70 -4.70
CA THR A 24 -8.52 7.56 -5.29
C THR A 24 -7.84 6.30 -4.77
N GLU A 25 -7.26 5.53 -5.67
CA GLU A 25 -6.64 4.24 -5.40
C GLU A 25 -5.15 4.29 -5.65
N ILE A 26 -4.38 3.89 -4.66
CA ILE A 26 -2.91 3.80 -4.71
C ILE A 26 -2.53 2.34 -4.48
N GLY A 27 -1.87 1.73 -5.43
CA GLY A 27 -1.50 0.32 -5.33
C GLY A 27 0.00 0.08 -5.42
N CYS A 28 0.45 -1.06 -4.89
CA CYS A 28 1.85 -1.43 -4.83
C CYS A 28 2.24 -2.40 -5.96
N ASN A 29 3.40 -2.17 -6.57
CA ASN A 29 4.03 -3.10 -7.52
C ASN A 29 3.11 -3.50 -8.69
N TYR A 30 2.76 -4.77 -8.81
CA TYR A 30 1.96 -5.34 -9.92
C TYR A 30 0.45 -5.15 -9.76
N ILE A 31 -0.03 -4.34 -8.86
CA ILE A 31 -1.46 -4.18 -8.53
C ILE A 31 -2.33 -3.93 -9.77
N GLU A 32 -1.84 -3.20 -10.75
CA GLU A 32 -2.58 -2.89 -11.97
C GLU A 32 -2.99 -4.15 -12.75
N SER A 33 -2.23 -5.24 -12.64
CA SER A 33 -2.55 -6.51 -13.31
C SER A 33 -3.78 -7.23 -12.75
N ILE A 34 -4.21 -6.88 -11.54
CA ILE A 34 -5.38 -7.48 -10.87
C ILE A 34 -6.45 -6.46 -10.51
N ARG A 35 -6.10 -5.17 -10.47
CA ARG A 35 -7.03 -4.06 -10.24
C ARG A 35 -6.69 -2.89 -11.16
N SER A 36 -7.28 -2.90 -12.33
CA SER A 36 -7.03 -1.89 -13.38
C SER A 36 -7.55 -0.48 -13.04
N SER A 37 -8.38 -0.35 -12.00
CA SER A 37 -8.96 0.94 -11.58
C SER A 37 -8.01 1.83 -10.77
N VAL A 38 -6.84 1.34 -10.33
CA VAL A 38 -5.88 2.15 -9.56
C VAL A 38 -5.44 3.40 -10.32
N ASP A 39 -5.30 4.51 -9.61
CA ASP A 39 -4.85 5.79 -10.18
C ASP A 39 -3.32 5.94 -10.13
N HIS A 40 -2.74 5.41 -9.06
CA HIS A 40 -1.32 5.51 -8.78
C HIS A 40 -0.71 4.15 -8.50
N VAL A 41 0.45 3.88 -9.10
CA VAL A 41 1.24 2.67 -8.86
C VAL A 41 2.53 3.07 -8.16
N VAL A 42 2.85 2.41 -7.06
CA VAL A 42 4.03 2.67 -6.25
C VAL A 42 4.95 1.46 -6.24
N CYS A 43 6.24 1.65 -6.53
CA CYS A 43 7.24 0.60 -6.42
C CYS A 43 8.51 1.13 -5.73
N TYR A 44 8.85 0.48 -4.62
CA TYR A 44 10.05 0.79 -3.84
C TYR A 44 11.33 0.28 -4.49
N ASP A 45 11.28 -0.94 -5.03
CA ASP A 45 12.45 -1.66 -5.52
C ASP A 45 12.75 -1.31 -6.99
N PRO A 46 13.95 -0.76 -7.30
CA PRO A 46 14.31 -0.37 -8.66
C PRO A 46 14.26 -1.53 -9.67
N GLU A 47 14.69 -2.73 -9.24
CA GLU A 47 14.72 -3.93 -10.09
C GLU A 47 13.33 -4.39 -10.50
N MET A 48 12.33 -4.20 -9.65
CA MET A 48 10.95 -4.56 -9.97
C MET A 48 10.29 -3.58 -10.94
N ARG A 49 10.68 -2.30 -10.91
CA ARG A 49 10.05 -1.25 -11.73
C ARG A 49 10.16 -1.52 -13.23
N SER A 50 11.28 -2.08 -13.67
CA SER A 50 11.48 -2.43 -15.09
C SER A 50 10.55 -3.56 -15.57
N GLN A 51 9.97 -4.33 -14.65
CA GLN A 51 9.07 -5.45 -14.92
C GLN A 51 7.59 -5.06 -14.82
N ILE A 52 7.27 -3.87 -14.31
CA ILE A 52 5.90 -3.40 -14.18
C ILE A 52 5.46 -2.79 -15.51
N PRO A 53 4.45 -3.36 -16.19
CA PRO A 53 3.87 -2.74 -17.37
C PRO A 53 3.38 -1.33 -17.04
N GLN A 54 3.60 -0.39 -17.95
CA GLN A 54 3.20 1.00 -17.72
C GLN A 54 2.06 1.38 -18.67
N SER A 55 1.02 1.97 -18.10
CA SER A 55 -0.14 2.51 -18.81
C SER A 55 -0.08 4.04 -18.84
N SER A 56 -0.47 4.65 -19.93
CA SER A 56 -0.57 6.11 -20.05
C SER A 56 -1.66 6.74 -19.16
N THR A 57 -2.56 5.91 -18.63
CA THR A 57 -3.68 6.37 -17.76
C THR A 57 -3.32 6.42 -16.29
N LYS A 58 -2.11 5.97 -15.92
CA LYS A 58 -1.67 5.85 -14.52
C LYS A 58 -0.51 6.79 -14.21
N THR A 59 -0.33 7.09 -12.93
CA THR A 59 0.87 7.77 -12.45
C THR A 59 1.72 6.80 -11.65
N TYR A 60 2.99 6.68 -12.02
CA TYR A 60 3.95 5.79 -11.39
C TYR A 60 4.86 6.55 -10.44
N TRP A 61 5.12 5.96 -9.26
CA TRP A 61 5.85 6.61 -8.19
C TRP A 61 6.92 5.70 -7.60
N CYS A 62 8.07 6.28 -7.31
CA CYS A 62 9.21 5.60 -6.72
C CYS A 62 9.76 6.34 -5.49
N LYS A 63 10.69 5.69 -4.79
CA LYS A 63 11.39 6.33 -3.69
C LYS A 63 12.29 7.47 -4.19
N ASN A 64 12.59 8.39 -3.29
CA ASN A 64 13.50 9.53 -3.54
C ASN A 64 14.87 9.05 -4.06
N GLY A 65 15.45 9.80 -4.99
CA GLY A 65 16.73 9.47 -5.66
C GLY A 65 16.61 8.43 -6.80
N HIS A 66 15.40 8.06 -7.22
CA HIS A 66 15.17 7.01 -8.23
C HIS A 66 14.21 7.41 -9.36
N ARG A 67 14.08 8.70 -9.63
CA ARG A 67 13.26 9.25 -10.71
C ARG A 67 13.71 8.75 -12.09
N SER A 68 12.74 8.64 -12.99
CA SER A 68 12.94 8.47 -14.44
C SER A 68 11.84 9.22 -15.19
N ASP A 69 11.84 9.15 -16.51
CA ASP A 69 10.83 9.86 -17.33
C ASP A 69 9.39 9.42 -17.02
N THR A 70 9.20 8.18 -16.60
CA THR A 70 7.89 7.60 -16.30
C THR A 70 7.61 7.47 -14.79
N TRP A 71 8.64 7.49 -13.93
CA TRP A 71 8.51 7.33 -12.49
C TRP A 71 8.78 8.65 -11.76
N ARG A 72 7.77 9.15 -11.06
CA ARG A 72 7.86 10.33 -10.20
C ARG A 72 8.40 9.98 -8.83
N GLU A 73 9.06 10.91 -8.19
CA GLU A 73 9.56 10.72 -6.83
C GLU A 73 8.54 11.10 -5.77
N ILE A 74 8.53 10.31 -4.70
CA ILE A 74 7.81 10.64 -3.47
C ILE A 74 8.79 11.30 -2.52
N CYS A 75 8.52 12.56 -2.17
CA CYS A 75 9.34 13.32 -1.24
C CYS A 75 9.01 12.96 0.22
N TYR A 76 10.04 12.72 1.02
CA TYR A 76 9.91 12.47 2.46
C TYR A 76 11.18 12.88 3.21
N PRO A 77 11.05 13.33 4.47
CA PRO A 77 12.22 13.58 5.30
C PRO A 77 12.93 12.28 5.66
N MET A 78 14.25 12.33 5.85
CA MET A 78 15.07 11.14 6.15
C MET A 78 14.56 10.32 7.35
N ILE A 79 14.04 11.00 8.38
CA ILE A 79 13.48 10.36 9.57
C ILE A 79 12.23 9.50 9.28
N ASP A 80 11.57 9.76 8.16
CA ASP A 80 10.34 9.08 7.73
C ASP A 80 10.56 8.18 6.50
N THR A 81 11.81 7.79 6.23
CA THR A 81 12.16 6.96 5.08
C THR A 81 11.31 5.69 5.00
N PRO A 82 10.47 5.53 3.96
CA PRO A 82 9.70 4.31 3.73
C PRO A 82 10.62 3.09 3.56
N GLN A 83 10.15 1.92 3.98
CA GLN A 83 10.97 0.70 4.00
C GLN A 83 10.50 -0.38 3.01
N CYS A 84 9.39 -0.13 2.33
CA CYS A 84 8.86 -1.01 1.29
C CYS A 84 7.81 -0.25 0.47
N SER A 85 7.33 -0.87 -0.62
CA SER A 85 6.30 -0.28 -1.48
C SER A 85 5.02 0.10 -0.72
N GLY A 86 4.60 -0.70 0.27
CA GLY A 86 3.42 -0.41 1.08
C GLY A 86 3.58 0.88 1.90
N THR A 87 4.67 1.02 2.67
CA THR A 87 4.92 2.26 3.43
C THR A 87 5.16 3.45 2.50
N LEU A 88 5.75 3.23 1.33
CA LEU A 88 5.92 4.28 0.32
C LEU A 88 4.56 4.73 -0.25
N ALA A 89 3.61 3.82 -0.47
CA ALA A 89 2.27 4.14 -0.93
C ALA A 89 1.47 4.95 0.11
N VAL A 90 1.57 4.60 1.39
CA VAL A 90 0.97 5.42 2.46
C VAL A 90 1.63 6.80 2.50
N ARG A 91 2.94 6.90 2.31
CA ARG A 91 3.63 8.19 2.24
C ARG A 91 3.15 9.03 1.06
N LEU A 92 2.92 8.43 -0.10
CA LEU A 92 2.31 9.11 -1.24
C LEU A 92 0.93 9.65 -0.90
N ALA A 93 0.08 8.85 -0.27
CA ALA A 93 -1.25 9.29 0.14
C ALA A 93 -1.19 10.54 1.04
N LEU A 94 -0.25 10.56 1.99
CA LEU A 94 -0.01 11.72 2.85
C LEU A 94 0.51 12.94 2.05
N GLN A 95 1.40 12.72 1.09
CA GLN A 95 1.92 13.79 0.22
C GLN A 95 0.83 14.40 -0.68
N LEU A 96 -0.10 13.58 -1.16
CA LEU A 96 -1.25 14.02 -1.95
C LEU A 96 -2.33 14.71 -1.10
N GLY A 97 -2.17 14.77 0.23
CA GLY A 97 -3.03 15.52 1.14
C GLY A 97 -4.31 14.80 1.55
N PHE A 98 -4.38 13.47 1.42
CA PHE A 98 -5.53 12.72 1.92
C PHE A 98 -5.60 12.75 3.43
N SER A 99 -6.79 13.07 3.96
CA SER A 99 -7.05 13.15 5.40
C SER A 99 -7.40 11.79 6.01
N THR A 100 -8.00 10.90 5.24
CA THR A 100 -8.32 9.53 5.65
C THR A 100 -7.71 8.54 4.68
N ILE A 101 -6.92 7.58 5.21
CA ILE A 101 -6.21 6.57 4.40
C ILE A 101 -6.65 5.18 4.86
N TRP A 102 -7.33 4.45 3.98
CA TRP A 102 -7.69 3.07 4.20
C TRP A 102 -6.64 2.15 3.58
N VAL A 103 -6.03 1.28 4.39
CA VAL A 103 -4.99 0.35 3.95
C VAL A 103 -5.58 -1.07 3.88
N LEU A 104 -5.56 -1.63 2.69
CA LEU A 104 -6.13 -2.95 2.36
C LEU A 104 -5.01 -3.93 1.98
N GLY A 105 -5.16 -5.20 2.29
CA GLY A 105 -4.14 -6.21 1.99
C GLY A 105 -2.85 -6.08 2.81
N CYS A 106 -2.91 -5.45 3.99
CA CYS A 106 -1.77 -5.34 4.90
C CYS A 106 -1.80 -6.47 5.93
N ASP A 107 -1.21 -7.61 5.58
CA ASP A 107 -1.22 -8.82 6.39
C ASP A 107 0.06 -9.02 7.23
N TRP A 108 0.79 -7.95 7.51
CA TRP A 108 2.02 -8.00 8.28
C TRP A 108 1.81 -8.58 9.67
N GLY A 109 2.67 -9.53 10.03
CA GLY A 109 2.61 -10.26 11.29
C GLY A 109 1.59 -11.40 11.28
N HIS A 110 0.84 -11.58 10.20
CA HIS A 110 -0.09 -12.68 10.01
C HIS A 110 0.29 -13.57 8.82
N SER A 111 0.80 -13.00 7.75
CA SER A 111 1.29 -13.73 6.59
C SER A 111 2.50 -13.01 5.95
N ASP A 112 3.49 -13.79 5.56
CA ASP A 112 4.64 -13.32 4.76
C ASP A 112 4.40 -13.49 3.24
N GLN A 113 3.22 -13.97 2.87
CA GLN A 113 2.86 -14.23 1.47
C GLN A 113 2.42 -12.95 0.76
N SER A 114 2.50 -12.98 -0.56
CA SER A 114 2.00 -11.94 -1.45
C SER A 114 1.07 -12.55 -2.49
N VAL A 115 0.06 -11.83 -2.93
CA VAL A 115 -0.78 -12.23 -4.06
C VAL A 115 0.01 -12.35 -5.37
N PHE A 116 1.23 -11.81 -5.41
CA PHE A 116 2.16 -11.88 -6.55
C PHE A 116 3.37 -12.77 -6.26
N GLN A 117 3.22 -13.81 -5.45
CA GLN A 117 4.31 -14.67 -5.02
C GLN A 117 5.13 -15.25 -6.22
N ASP A 118 4.45 -15.59 -7.29
CA ASP A 118 5.03 -16.11 -8.53
C ASP A 118 5.94 -15.11 -9.26
N ARG A 119 5.77 -13.83 -9.02
CA ARG A 119 6.53 -12.74 -9.65
C ARG A 119 7.74 -12.28 -8.83
N TYR A 120 7.80 -12.67 -7.57
CA TYR A 120 8.95 -12.36 -6.71
C TYR A 120 9.99 -13.47 -6.81
N ARG A 121 11.13 -13.21 -7.47
CA ARG A 121 12.25 -14.15 -7.50
C ARG A 121 12.68 -14.50 -6.09
N SER A 122 12.61 -15.79 -5.74
CA SER A 122 13.18 -16.43 -4.54
C SER A 122 13.27 -15.50 -3.31
N GLN A 123 12.18 -15.07 -2.78
CA GLN A 123 12.21 -14.49 -1.45
C GLN A 123 12.06 -15.63 -0.45
N SER A 124 13.20 -16.03 0.16
CA SER A 124 13.11 -16.58 1.51
C SER A 124 12.17 -15.69 2.29
N ALA A 125 11.12 -16.27 2.91
CA ALA A 125 10.16 -15.55 3.72
C ALA A 125 10.91 -14.63 4.71
N LYS A 126 11.11 -13.38 4.32
CA LYS A 126 11.76 -12.40 5.20
C LYS A 126 10.72 -12.09 6.25
N LYS A 127 10.91 -12.62 7.46
CA LYS A 127 10.17 -12.17 8.64
C LYS A 127 10.04 -10.65 8.56
N TYR A 128 8.81 -10.16 8.53
CA TYR A 128 8.57 -8.71 8.51
C TYR A 128 9.34 -8.08 9.65
N SER A 129 10.23 -7.17 9.30
CA SER A 129 10.99 -6.50 10.32
C SER A 129 10.03 -5.69 11.17
N ASN A 130 10.15 -5.80 12.48
CA ASN A 130 9.41 -4.99 13.45
C ASN A 130 9.53 -3.47 13.16
N SER A 131 10.47 -3.06 12.30
CA SER A 131 10.66 -1.67 11.87
C SER A 131 9.53 -1.16 10.99
N LYS A 132 9.00 -1.97 10.05
CA LYS A 132 7.88 -1.59 9.17
C LYS A 132 6.60 -1.39 9.97
N VAL A 133 6.31 -2.32 10.88
CA VAL A 133 5.17 -2.24 11.79
C VAL A 133 5.29 -0.99 12.68
N ARG A 134 6.45 -0.75 13.28
CA ARG A 134 6.69 0.44 14.12
C ARG A 134 6.55 1.75 13.33
N GLN A 135 6.96 1.77 12.07
CA GLN A 135 6.78 2.95 11.22
C GLN A 135 5.30 3.24 10.99
N MET A 136 4.51 2.22 10.63
CA MET A 136 3.06 2.37 10.45
C MET A 136 2.37 2.77 11.76
N ASP A 137 2.67 2.11 12.88
CA ASP A 137 2.13 2.47 14.20
C ASP A 137 2.38 3.94 14.55
N ARG A 138 3.58 4.45 14.27
CA ARG A 138 3.91 5.86 14.49
C ARG A 138 3.05 6.78 13.62
N TRP A 139 2.88 6.45 12.34
CA TRP A 139 2.04 7.26 11.44
C TRP A 139 0.57 7.21 11.79
N MET A 140 0.07 6.05 12.23
CA MET A 140 -1.32 5.85 12.66
C MET A 140 -1.66 6.59 13.95
N LYS A 141 -0.68 6.93 14.77
CA LYS A 141 -0.89 7.62 16.05
C LYS A 141 -1.48 9.02 15.86
N ASP A 142 -0.95 9.76 14.89
CA ASP A 142 -1.24 11.18 14.71
C ASP A 142 -2.04 11.47 13.41
N ARG A 143 -2.44 10.40 12.68
CA ARG A 143 -3.12 10.51 11.39
C ARG A 143 -4.25 9.50 11.29
N ASP A 144 -5.27 9.83 10.48
CA ASP A 144 -6.40 8.92 10.24
C ASP A 144 -6.03 7.84 9.19
N ILE A 145 -5.08 7.00 9.55
CA ILE A 145 -4.69 5.81 8.78
C ILE A 145 -5.35 4.60 9.45
N LYS A 146 -6.11 3.85 8.66
CA LYS A 146 -6.90 2.70 9.10
C LYS A 146 -6.49 1.47 8.31
N ILE A 147 -5.96 0.47 9.00
CA ILE A 147 -5.67 -0.84 8.40
C ILE A 147 -6.92 -1.69 8.50
N VAL A 148 -7.42 -2.14 7.37
CA VAL A 148 -8.60 -3.02 7.32
C VAL A 148 -8.12 -4.47 7.35
N ASN A 149 -8.39 -5.14 8.45
CA ASN A 149 -8.06 -6.55 8.63
C ASN A 149 -8.82 -7.12 9.84
N ASN A 150 -9.34 -8.33 9.73
CA ASN A 150 -10.06 -8.98 10.83
C ASN A 150 -9.14 -9.54 11.94
N ASN A 151 -7.87 -9.84 11.65
CA ASN A 151 -7.03 -10.69 12.49
C ASN A 151 -5.62 -10.16 12.75
N ASN A 152 -5.34 -8.89 12.46
CA ASN A 152 -3.97 -8.40 12.59
C ASN A 152 -3.64 -7.95 14.01
N LEU A 153 -2.72 -8.68 14.66
CA LEU A 153 -2.23 -8.40 16.01
C LEU A 153 -0.87 -7.67 16.04
N ALA A 154 -0.28 -7.38 14.88
CA ALA A 154 1.04 -6.77 14.79
C ALA A 154 1.06 -5.29 15.17
N PHE A 155 -0.08 -4.60 15.01
CA PHE A 155 -0.20 -3.16 15.24
C PHE A 155 -0.72 -2.83 16.64
N LYS A 156 -0.19 -1.74 17.22
CA LYS A 156 -0.69 -1.20 18.51
C LYS A 156 -2.09 -0.62 18.41
N LYS A 157 -2.35 0.12 17.31
CA LYS A 157 -3.69 0.59 16.98
C LYS A 157 -4.47 -0.57 16.35
N LYS A 158 -5.61 -0.90 16.94
CA LYS A 158 -6.43 -2.01 16.42
C LYS A 158 -6.83 -1.75 14.97
N PRO A 159 -6.68 -2.75 14.08
CA PRO A 159 -7.21 -2.69 12.74
C PRO A 159 -8.73 -2.52 12.74
N VAL A 160 -9.24 -1.94 11.69
CA VAL A 160 -10.69 -1.83 11.46
C VAL A 160 -11.21 -3.16 10.92
N PRO A 161 -12.29 -3.71 11.48
CA PRO A 161 -12.93 -4.90 10.92
C PRO A 161 -13.42 -4.65 9.49
N VAL A 162 -13.36 -5.68 8.64
CA VAL A 162 -13.81 -5.61 7.24
C VAL A 162 -15.27 -5.15 7.16
N ALA A 163 -16.14 -5.62 8.03
CA ALA A 163 -17.56 -5.22 8.07
C ALA A 163 -17.74 -3.71 8.33
N GLU A 164 -16.93 -3.13 9.22
CA GLU A 164 -16.97 -1.69 9.48
C GLU A 164 -16.50 -0.90 8.27
N PHE A 165 -15.43 -1.34 7.61
CA PHE A 165 -14.97 -0.71 6.37
C PHE A 165 -16.04 -0.77 5.28
N ILE A 166 -16.67 -1.93 5.06
CA ILE A 166 -17.74 -2.11 4.07
C ILE A 166 -18.92 -1.17 4.35
N ALA A 167 -19.34 -1.04 5.61
CA ALA A 167 -20.41 -0.13 6.00
C ALA A 167 -20.07 1.34 5.68
N VAL A 168 -18.82 1.77 5.93
CA VAL A 168 -18.35 3.13 5.60
C VAL A 168 -18.18 3.31 4.09
N TYR A 169 -17.77 2.26 3.39
CA TYR A 169 -17.60 2.26 1.94
C TYR A 169 -18.94 2.38 1.21
N GLY A 170 -20.05 1.98 1.85
CA GLY A 170 -21.43 2.07 1.33
C GLY A 170 -21.76 0.93 0.35
N LEU A 171 -21.35 -0.28 0.70
CA LEU A 171 -21.74 -1.54 0.01
C LEU A 171 -22.87 -2.22 0.76
#